data_c023d90b9956d12353237cb05e4beac7
#
_entry.id   c023d90b9956d12353237cb05e4beac7
#
_cell.length_a   1.000
_cell.length_b   1.000
_cell.length_c   1.000
_cell.angle_alpha   90.00
_cell.angle_beta   90.00
_cell.angle_gamma   90.00
#
_symmetry.space_group_name_H-M   'P 1'
#
loop_
_entity.id
_entity.type
_entity.pdbx_description
1 polymer ?
#
loop_
_entity_poly.entity_id
_entity_poly.type
_entity_poly.pdbx_seq_one_letter_code
_entity_poly.pdbx_strand_id
1 'polypeptide(L)'
;MNRFIKRLPVFAAAGALSLTAAWALIPQPTAEACMHPPREFKYPIKAGAQRGLILFSDGHEELVIRPSYKVEGEGLKVKNDAVEGFTTLAWIVPVPNLPDTYKEADAKLFTELGKFTEPKEPVWRGDPRNAEDPTDDAHDEKEGAEFLEEVKVGDYTIQPVKAKGEIGAVELNGWLKDNGFGEVDAKVMKHYIENSYYWLAVKLHRDEGLPQNGEVKPLQIGFDTDKPVYPMKINQGRGSFDLELWVISADEIDTEKTKAQGLLTVKQKDPAMYQANRKTEYARLPKVVKDLADSDAKLKKLKEGDLYCYRFFGAGMDDKVDLAKLESDLGFPTKSSELMKKEMK
;
A
#
# COMPACT_ATOMS: atom_id res chain seq x y z
N MET A 1 -89.33 12.85 2.59
CA MET A 1 -88.22 11.99 3.13
C MET A 1 -87.02 12.05 2.23
N ASN A 2 -86.19 13.08 2.39
CA ASN A 2 -85.03 13.28 1.56
C ASN A 2 -83.73 13.19 2.40
N ARG A 3 -82.91 12.17 2.12
CA ARG A 3 -81.57 12.04 2.75
C ARG A 3 -80.58 12.85 1.93
N PHE A 4 -80.09 13.94 2.52
CA PHE A 4 -78.89 14.63 1.99
C PHE A 4 -77.58 13.90 2.45
N ILE A 5 -76.84 13.33 1.51
CA ILE A 5 -75.51 12.84 1.74
C ILE A 5 -74.52 14.01 1.50
N LYS A 6 -73.93 14.54 2.57
CA LYS A 6 -72.80 15.49 2.45
C LYS A 6 -71.54 14.79 2.02
N ARG A 7 -71.05 15.14 0.82
CA ARG A 7 -69.68 14.77 0.38
C ARG A 7 -68.67 15.71 1.02
N LEU A 8 -67.72 15.16 1.78
CA LEU A 8 -66.51 15.87 2.21
C LEU A 8 -65.47 15.87 1.06
N PRO A 9 -64.77 16.96 0.84
CA PRO A 9 -63.67 16.97 -0.16
C PRO A 9 -62.39 16.33 0.41
N VAL A 10 -61.88 15.34 -0.31
CA VAL A 10 -60.55 14.78 -0.11
C VAL A 10 -59.59 15.60 -0.98
N PHE A 11 -58.99 16.61 -0.43
CA PHE A 11 -57.82 17.28 -0.99
C PHE A 11 -56.96 17.75 0.17
N ALA A 12 -55.79 17.13 0.32
CA ALA A 12 -54.49 17.65 0.85
C ALA A 12 -53.70 16.54 1.50
N ALA A 13 -53.06 15.69 0.70
CA ALA A 13 -51.94 14.86 1.15
C ALA A 13 -51.08 14.41 -0.05
N ALA A 14 -50.58 15.36 -0.84
CA ALA A 14 -49.67 15.06 -1.97
C ALA A 14 -48.56 16.11 -2.09
N GLY A 15 -47.99 16.58 -0.99
CA GLY A 15 -46.99 17.63 -1.03
C GLY A 15 -45.76 17.46 -0.14
N ALA A 16 -45.58 16.33 0.55
CA ALA A 16 -44.51 16.20 1.54
C ALA A 16 -43.48 15.06 1.28
N LEU A 17 -43.52 14.44 0.11
CA LEU A 17 -42.64 13.27 -0.19
C LEU A 17 -41.57 13.54 -1.25
N SER A 18 -41.38 14.78 -1.72
CA SER A 18 -40.43 15.07 -2.82
C SER A 18 -39.16 15.82 -2.42
N LEU A 19 -38.88 16.06 -1.16
CA LEU A 19 -37.68 16.81 -0.71
C LEU A 19 -36.58 15.95 -0.07
N THR A 20 -36.80 14.66 0.18
CA THR A 20 -35.80 13.79 0.79
C THR A 20 -35.00 12.94 -0.23
N ALA A 21 -35.37 12.92 -1.49
CA ALA A 21 -34.73 12.12 -2.53
C ALA A 21 -33.61 12.86 -3.30
N ALA A 22 -33.44 14.18 -3.10
CA ALA A 22 -32.46 14.97 -3.84
C ALA A 22 -31.04 14.92 -3.25
N TRP A 23 -30.85 14.40 -2.04
CA TRP A 23 -29.53 14.28 -1.41
C TRP A 23 -28.80 12.99 -1.79
N ALA A 24 -29.44 12.03 -2.43
CA ALA A 24 -28.85 10.75 -2.84
C ALA A 24 -28.17 10.79 -4.23
N LEU A 25 -28.19 11.93 -4.92
CA LEU A 25 -27.66 12.08 -6.29
C LEU A 25 -26.43 13.00 -6.40
N ILE A 26 -25.81 13.36 -5.28
CA ILE A 26 -24.50 14.00 -5.34
C ILE A 26 -23.50 12.85 -5.58
N PRO A 27 -22.81 12.81 -6.75
CA PRO A 27 -21.77 11.83 -6.97
C PRO A 27 -20.72 12.02 -5.87
N GLN A 28 -20.57 11.03 -4.99
CA GLN A 28 -19.46 11.04 -4.05
C GLN A 28 -18.19 11.00 -4.91
N PRO A 29 -17.19 11.86 -4.64
CA PRO A 29 -15.95 11.80 -5.36
C PRO A 29 -15.36 10.39 -5.18
N THR A 30 -15.30 9.64 -6.28
CA THR A 30 -14.66 8.31 -6.29
C THR A 30 -13.18 8.52 -6.09
N ALA A 31 -12.67 8.20 -4.91
CA ALA A 31 -11.24 8.12 -4.68
C ALA A 31 -10.67 7.00 -5.56
N GLU A 32 -9.86 7.35 -6.53
CA GLU A 32 -9.18 6.40 -7.42
C GLU A 32 -7.90 5.88 -6.78
N ALA A 33 -7.93 5.37 -5.62
CA ALA A 33 -6.91 4.62 -4.88
C ALA A 33 -7.38 4.49 -3.44
N CYS A 34 -6.63 3.74 -2.60
CA CYS A 34 -6.93 3.68 -1.16
C CYS A 34 -6.64 5.00 -0.42
N MET A 35 -6.64 6.13 -1.10
CA MET A 35 -6.40 7.46 -0.54
C MET A 35 -7.71 8.24 -0.45
N HIS A 36 -7.98 8.76 0.74
CA HIS A 36 -9.24 9.44 1.05
C HIS A 36 -8.96 10.83 1.61
N PRO A 37 -9.50 11.90 0.99
CA PRO A 37 -9.48 13.25 1.54
C PRO A 37 -10.49 13.40 2.69
N PRO A 38 -10.49 14.54 3.41
CA PRO A 38 -11.54 14.87 4.33
C PRO A 38 -12.93 14.83 3.66
N ARG A 39 -13.98 14.48 4.42
CA ARG A 39 -15.35 14.35 3.88
C ARG A 39 -15.89 15.63 3.22
N GLU A 40 -15.45 16.79 3.70
CA GLU A 40 -15.84 18.10 3.20
C GLU A 40 -15.08 18.50 1.92
N PHE A 41 -14.03 17.78 1.57
CA PHE A 41 -13.22 18.06 0.39
C PHE A 41 -13.94 17.63 -0.88
N LYS A 42 -14.17 18.57 -1.78
CA LYS A 42 -15.09 18.41 -2.93
C LYS A 42 -14.41 17.96 -4.22
N TYR A 43 -13.09 18.00 -4.26
CA TYR A 43 -12.34 17.74 -5.48
C TYR A 43 -11.88 16.27 -5.51
N PRO A 44 -11.94 15.61 -6.67
CA PRO A 44 -11.45 14.24 -6.82
C PRO A 44 -9.93 14.19 -6.64
N ILE A 45 -9.48 13.12 -6.00
CA ILE A 45 -8.07 12.78 -5.87
C ILE A 45 -7.79 11.58 -6.75
N LYS A 46 -6.85 11.73 -7.67
CA LYS A 46 -6.31 10.62 -8.47
C LYS A 46 -5.05 10.08 -7.83
N ALA A 47 -4.90 8.76 -7.83
CA ALA A 47 -3.61 8.13 -7.52
C ALA A 47 -2.60 8.51 -8.60
N GLY A 48 -1.44 8.92 -8.15
CA GLY A 48 -0.26 9.06 -8.99
C GLY A 48 0.58 7.78 -8.98
N ALA A 49 1.88 7.91 -9.26
CA ALA A 49 2.82 6.79 -9.16
C ALA A 49 2.96 6.32 -7.72
N GLN A 50 3.08 5.02 -7.51
CA GLN A 50 3.42 4.43 -6.23
C GLN A 50 4.83 3.85 -6.29
N ARG A 51 5.67 4.28 -5.36
CA ARG A 51 7.03 3.74 -5.20
C ARG A 51 7.15 2.99 -3.89
N GLY A 52 7.83 1.85 -3.94
CA GLY A 52 8.10 1.03 -2.78
C GLY A 52 9.53 0.50 -2.75
N LEU A 53 10.06 0.32 -1.54
CA LEU A 53 11.28 -0.41 -1.28
C LEU A 53 10.97 -1.49 -0.25
N ILE A 54 11.44 -2.69 -0.51
CA ILE A 54 11.46 -3.79 0.45
C ILE A 54 12.92 -4.09 0.74
N LEU A 55 13.33 -4.01 2.02
CA LEU A 55 14.54 -4.62 2.53
C LEU A 55 14.13 -5.89 3.27
N PHE A 56 14.65 -7.05 2.86
CA PHE A 56 14.26 -8.32 3.45
C PHE A 56 15.47 -9.15 3.86
N SER A 57 15.42 -9.66 5.07
CA SER A 57 16.45 -10.53 5.65
C SER A 57 15.88 -11.34 6.82
N ASP A 58 16.18 -12.63 6.88
CA ASP A 58 15.90 -13.50 8.04
C ASP A 58 14.45 -13.43 8.56
N GLY A 59 13.47 -13.45 7.64
CA GLY A 59 12.06 -13.41 8.03
C GLY A 59 11.57 -12.03 8.50
N HIS A 60 12.36 -10.97 8.29
CA HIS A 60 11.98 -9.59 8.59
C HIS A 60 12.00 -8.70 7.34
N GLU A 61 10.98 -7.86 7.23
CA GLU A 61 10.80 -6.89 6.16
C GLU A 61 10.75 -5.47 6.70
N GLU A 62 11.56 -4.59 6.15
CA GLU A 62 11.38 -3.15 6.20
C GLU A 62 10.76 -2.68 4.89
N LEU A 63 9.49 -2.35 4.93
CA LEU A 63 8.70 -1.85 3.82
C LEU A 63 8.69 -0.33 3.84
N VAL A 64 9.15 0.31 2.77
CA VAL A 64 9.01 1.76 2.59
C VAL A 64 8.04 2.03 1.46
N ILE A 65 6.95 2.75 1.76
CA ILE A 65 5.90 3.11 0.80
C ILE A 65 5.90 4.62 0.58
N ARG A 66 5.86 5.04 -0.69
CA ARG A 66 5.69 6.43 -1.09
C ARG A 66 4.60 6.55 -2.15
N PRO A 67 3.34 6.73 -1.75
CA PRO A 67 2.28 7.05 -2.68
C PRO A 67 2.41 8.50 -3.17
N SER A 68 1.94 8.75 -4.39
CA SER A 68 1.72 10.10 -4.90
C SER A 68 0.25 10.28 -5.27
N TYR A 69 -0.17 11.53 -5.37
CA TYR A 69 -1.55 11.89 -5.69
C TYR A 69 -1.61 13.18 -6.52
N LYS A 70 -2.75 13.38 -7.17
CA LYS A 70 -3.08 14.62 -7.86
C LYS A 70 -4.51 15.02 -7.54
N VAL A 71 -4.71 16.26 -7.12
CA VAL A 71 -6.05 16.84 -6.95
C VAL A 71 -6.47 17.49 -8.26
N GLU A 72 -7.64 17.14 -8.78
CA GLU A 72 -8.19 17.68 -10.03
C GLU A 72 -9.54 18.35 -9.77
N GLY A 73 -9.92 19.30 -10.61
CA GLY A 73 -11.24 19.95 -10.57
C GLY A 73 -11.20 21.41 -11.01
N GLU A 74 -12.34 21.87 -11.53
CA GLU A 74 -12.52 23.27 -11.89
C GLU A 74 -12.70 24.14 -10.61
N GLY A 75 -12.13 25.33 -10.60
CA GLY A 75 -12.23 26.24 -9.47
C GLY A 75 -11.37 25.89 -8.26
N LEU A 76 -10.38 24.99 -8.43
CA LEU A 76 -9.42 24.66 -7.39
C LEU A 76 -8.67 25.89 -6.92
N LYS A 77 -8.70 26.16 -5.62
CA LYS A 77 -7.97 27.30 -5.03
C LYS A 77 -6.68 26.77 -4.42
N VAL A 78 -5.56 27.27 -4.94
CA VAL A 78 -4.21 26.93 -4.46
C VAL A 78 -3.56 28.19 -3.92
N LYS A 79 -3.03 28.15 -2.71
CA LYS A 79 -2.30 29.23 -2.06
C LYS A 79 -1.04 28.68 -1.43
N ASN A 80 0.11 29.26 -1.75
CA ASN A 80 1.43 28.79 -1.27
C ASN A 80 1.64 27.28 -1.52
N ASP A 81 1.26 26.82 -2.72
CA ASP A 81 1.32 25.41 -3.15
C ASP A 81 0.32 24.46 -2.44
N ALA A 82 -0.42 24.91 -1.44
CA ALA A 82 -1.43 24.14 -0.74
C ALA A 82 -2.84 24.35 -1.33
N VAL A 83 -3.62 23.28 -1.41
CA VAL A 83 -5.02 23.33 -1.85
C VAL A 83 -5.92 23.67 -0.67
N GLU A 84 -6.79 24.67 -0.85
CA GLU A 84 -7.71 25.12 0.21
C GLU A 84 -8.63 23.98 0.67
N GLY A 85 -8.64 23.71 1.98
CA GLY A 85 -9.45 22.66 2.60
C GLY A 85 -8.88 21.24 2.47
N PHE A 86 -7.71 21.07 1.87
CA PHE A 86 -7.03 19.78 1.78
C PHE A 86 -5.89 19.69 2.80
N THR A 87 -6.22 19.41 4.04
CA THR A 87 -5.27 19.32 5.16
C THR A 87 -4.93 17.89 5.57
N THR A 88 -5.73 16.92 5.14
CA THR A 88 -5.59 15.52 5.55
C THR A 88 -5.72 14.60 4.35
N LEU A 89 -4.87 13.57 4.32
CA LEU A 89 -4.95 12.45 3.39
C LEU A 89 -4.87 11.14 4.18
N ALA A 90 -5.84 10.26 3.99
CA ALA A 90 -5.90 8.99 4.68
C ALA A 90 -5.78 7.82 3.72
N TRP A 91 -5.09 6.76 4.11
CA TRP A 91 -5.03 5.50 3.37
C TRP A 91 -4.82 4.30 4.29
N ILE A 92 -4.99 3.09 3.75
CA ILE A 92 -4.91 1.84 4.49
C ILE A 92 -3.77 1.00 3.93
N VAL A 93 -2.95 0.45 4.83
CA VAL A 93 -1.86 -0.48 4.50
C VAL A 93 -2.07 -1.77 5.28
N PRO A 94 -2.54 -2.85 4.64
CA PRO A 94 -2.55 -4.17 5.27
C PRO A 94 -1.14 -4.74 5.34
N VAL A 95 -0.78 -5.37 6.47
CA VAL A 95 0.51 -6.02 6.67
C VAL A 95 0.33 -7.38 7.35
N PRO A 96 1.18 -8.39 7.06
CA PRO A 96 0.98 -9.75 7.57
C PRO A 96 1.12 -9.85 9.10
N ASN A 97 1.99 -9.05 9.70
CA ASN A 97 2.20 -9.01 11.14
C ASN A 97 2.17 -7.59 11.69
N LEU A 98 1.99 -7.46 13.01
CA LEU A 98 2.05 -6.17 13.69
C LEU A 98 3.44 -5.58 13.53
N PRO A 99 3.57 -4.37 12.97
CA PRO A 99 4.87 -3.73 12.84
C PRO A 99 5.47 -3.35 14.19
N ASP A 100 6.77 -3.52 14.28
CA ASP A 100 7.59 -3.07 15.40
C ASP A 100 8.34 -1.76 15.10
N THR A 101 8.37 -1.36 13.82
CA THR A 101 9.00 -0.12 13.35
C THR A 101 8.02 0.74 12.56
N TYR A 102 7.98 2.04 12.91
CA TYR A 102 7.28 3.08 12.16
C TYR A 102 8.17 4.32 12.12
N LYS A 103 8.60 4.75 10.94
CA LYS A 103 9.48 5.93 10.76
C LYS A 103 9.15 6.67 9.47
N GLU A 104 9.47 7.95 9.39
CA GLU A 104 9.62 8.64 8.11
C GLU A 104 11.00 8.29 7.52
N ALA A 105 11.03 7.85 6.26
CA ALA A 105 12.27 7.64 5.53
C ALA A 105 12.71 8.92 4.77
N ASP A 106 13.98 8.95 4.38
CA ASP A 106 14.54 10.11 3.66
C ASP A 106 13.81 10.35 2.33
N ALA A 107 13.41 11.58 2.08
CA ALA A 107 12.72 11.98 0.85
C ALA A 107 13.52 11.69 -0.44
N LYS A 108 14.86 11.60 -0.35
CA LYS A 108 15.75 11.29 -1.48
C LYS A 108 15.85 9.79 -1.78
N LEU A 109 15.30 8.92 -0.93
CA LEU A 109 15.43 7.46 -1.01
C LEU A 109 15.22 6.93 -2.43
N PHE A 110 14.06 7.22 -3.02
CA PHE A 110 13.71 6.70 -4.35
C PHE A 110 14.51 7.34 -5.48
N THR A 111 14.96 8.58 -5.32
CA THR A 111 15.87 9.23 -6.27
C THR A 111 17.24 8.55 -6.28
N GLU A 112 17.79 8.26 -5.11
CA GLU A 112 19.09 7.58 -4.99
C GLU A 112 19.00 6.10 -5.43
N LEU A 113 17.89 5.41 -5.14
CA LEU A 113 17.62 4.06 -5.67
C LEU A 113 17.52 4.06 -7.20
N GLY A 114 16.83 5.04 -7.79
CA GLY A 114 16.76 5.21 -9.23
C GLY A 114 18.15 5.31 -9.86
N LYS A 115 18.98 6.24 -9.38
CA LYS A 115 20.37 6.41 -9.82
C LYS A 115 21.23 5.14 -9.63
N PHE A 116 21.07 4.49 -8.50
CA PHE A 116 21.81 3.26 -8.17
C PHE A 116 21.47 2.11 -9.11
N THR A 117 20.21 2.00 -9.53
CA THR A 117 19.73 0.94 -10.40
C THR A 117 19.64 1.32 -11.88
N GLU A 118 20.08 2.53 -12.25
CA GLU A 118 20.26 2.89 -13.66
C GLU A 118 21.25 1.98 -14.36
N PRO A 119 21.00 1.63 -15.63
CA PRO A 119 21.92 0.80 -16.41
C PRO A 119 23.31 1.43 -16.48
N LYS A 120 24.32 0.69 -16.07
CA LYS A 120 25.73 1.03 -16.31
C LYS A 120 26.30 0.05 -17.29
N GLU A 121 27.22 0.50 -18.14
CA GLU A 121 27.93 -0.39 -19.06
C GLU A 121 28.61 -1.56 -18.32
N PRO A 122 28.63 -2.79 -18.87
CA PRO A 122 28.93 -4.00 -18.14
C PRO A 122 30.42 -4.15 -17.78
N VAL A 123 30.69 -4.44 -16.52
CA VAL A 123 31.97 -5.00 -16.06
C VAL A 123 31.71 -6.36 -15.40
N TRP A 124 32.24 -7.41 -15.97
CA TRP A 124 32.11 -8.79 -15.52
C TRP A 124 32.94 -9.11 -14.26
N ARG A 125 32.37 -9.84 -13.29
CA ARG A 125 33.04 -10.87 -12.44
C ARG A 125 32.04 -11.59 -11.50
N GLY A 126 32.07 -12.81 -11.44
CA GLY A 126 31.96 -14.15 -10.83
C GLY A 126 31.37 -14.31 -9.40
N ASP A 127 30.65 -15.40 -9.23
CA ASP A 127 29.91 -16.00 -8.11
C ASP A 127 30.83 -16.73 -7.08
N PRO A 128 30.48 -17.19 -5.86
CA PRO A 128 29.28 -17.88 -5.36
C PRO A 128 28.90 -17.90 -3.82
N ARG A 129 27.64 -18.30 -3.49
CA ARG A 129 27.02 -19.33 -2.60
C ARG A 129 26.87 -19.22 -1.06
N ASN A 130 25.62 -19.56 -0.64
CA ASN A 130 25.06 -20.32 0.52
C ASN A 130 25.01 -19.68 1.91
N ALA A 131 24.06 -19.94 2.78
CA ALA A 131 22.78 -20.64 2.97
C ALA A 131 22.22 -20.43 4.40
N GLU A 132 20.98 -20.83 4.64
CA GLU A 132 20.30 -21.41 5.83
C GLU A 132 19.46 -20.54 6.78
N ASP A 133 18.35 -21.17 7.21
CA ASP A 133 17.08 -20.71 7.71
C ASP A 133 16.86 -21.02 9.21
N PRO A 134 15.96 -20.39 9.95
CA PRO A 134 14.99 -21.18 10.73
C PRO A 134 13.57 -20.61 10.94
N THR A 135 12.70 -21.46 11.20
CA THR A 135 11.35 -21.87 11.54
C THR A 135 10.44 -20.98 12.40
N ASP A 136 9.14 -21.23 12.18
CA ASP A 136 7.89 -20.56 12.55
C ASP A 136 7.17 -21.20 13.75
N ASP A 137 6.34 -20.42 14.46
CA ASP A 137 5.35 -20.93 15.43
C ASP A 137 4.06 -20.08 15.41
N ALA A 138 2.89 -20.75 15.39
CA ALA A 138 1.56 -20.17 15.27
C ALA A 138 0.78 -20.15 16.60
N HIS A 139 -0.05 -19.12 16.83
CA HIS A 139 -0.98 -19.01 17.96
C HIS A 139 -2.43 -18.70 17.52
N ASP A 140 -3.38 -19.26 18.27
CA ASP A 140 -4.84 -19.23 18.07
C ASP A 140 -5.49 -18.04 18.80
N GLU A 141 -6.40 -17.28 18.18
CA GLU A 141 -6.94 -16.03 18.73
C GLU A 141 -8.45 -15.81 18.43
N LYS A 142 -9.16 -15.00 19.25
CA LYS A 142 -10.61 -14.73 19.27
C LYS A 142 -11.07 -13.73 18.18
N GLU A 143 -12.35 -13.81 17.75
CA GLU A 143 -12.97 -12.92 16.75
C GLU A 143 -13.29 -11.52 17.30
N GLY A 144 -13.24 -10.48 16.43
CA GLY A 144 -13.51 -9.08 16.72
C GLY A 144 -12.49 -8.13 16.10
N ALA A 145 -12.71 -6.82 16.21
CA ALA A 145 -11.73 -5.80 15.85
C ALA A 145 -11.04 -5.26 17.10
N GLU A 146 -9.72 -5.36 17.14
CA GLU A 146 -8.88 -4.84 18.21
C GLU A 146 -8.12 -3.61 17.68
N PHE A 147 -8.30 -2.46 18.34
CA PHE A 147 -7.60 -1.23 18.04
C PHE A 147 -6.40 -1.11 18.98
N LEU A 148 -5.21 -1.15 18.39
CA LEU A 148 -3.96 -1.07 19.14
C LEU A 148 -3.56 0.38 19.42
N GLU A 149 -2.43 0.62 20.06
CA GLU A 149 -1.97 1.97 20.37
C GLU A 149 -1.67 2.77 19.10
N GLU A 150 -2.18 4.01 19.05
CA GLU A 150 -1.93 4.95 17.94
C GLU A 150 -0.48 5.41 17.95
N VAL A 151 0.17 5.38 16.80
CA VAL A 151 1.57 5.78 16.62
C VAL A 151 1.65 7.09 15.83
N LYS A 152 2.42 8.07 16.33
CA LYS A 152 2.70 9.34 15.62
C LYS A 152 4.15 9.38 15.14
N VAL A 153 4.33 9.64 13.85
CA VAL A 153 5.64 9.69 13.20
C VAL A 153 5.66 10.85 12.21
N GLY A 154 6.32 11.95 12.58
CA GLY A 154 6.33 13.17 11.77
C GLY A 154 4.93 13.69 11.49
N ASP A 155 4.58 13.82 10.21
CA ASP A 155 3.25 14.27 9.75
C ASP A 155 2.20 13.12 9.78
N TYR A 156 2.59 11.89 10.16
CA TYR A 156 1.75 10.70 10.15
C TYR A 156 1.15 10.37 11.51
N THR A 157 -0.12 9.98 11.47
CA THR A 157 -0.80 9.28 12.57
C THR A 157 -1.24 7.92 12.05
N ILE A 158 -0.85 6.85 12.73
CA ILE A 158 -1.08 5.46 12.30
C ILE A 158 -1.84 4.74 13.41
N GLN A 159 -3.01 4.21 13.07
CA GLN A 159 -3.80 3.36 13.95
C GLN A 159 -3.69 1.91 13.46
N PRO A 160 -2.93 1.04 14.13
CA PRO A 160 -2.94 -0.38 13.83
C PRO A 160 -4.24 -1.02 14.35
N VAL A 161 -4.83 -1.91 13.56
CA VAL A 161 -6.07 -2.63 13.90
C VAL A 161 -5.93 -4.09 13.52
N LYS A 162 -6.35 -4.98 14.41
CA LYS A 162 -6.53 -6.41 14.13
C LYS A 162 -8.02 -6.70 14.03
N ALA A 163 -8.46 -7.20 12.89
CA ALA A 163 -9.85 -7.60 12.69
C ALA A 163 -9.93 -9.10 12.41
N LYS A 164 -10.89 -9.79 13.05
CA LYS A 164 -11.08 -11.24 12.95
C LYS A 164 -12.54 -11.58 12.73
N GLY A 165 -12.78 -12.52 11.80
CA GLY A 165 -14.12 -12.99 11.45
C GLY A 165 -15.00 -11.91 10.81
N GLU A 166 -16.27 -12.25 10.60
CA GLU A 166 -17.25 -11.33 9.98
C GLU A 166 -17.57 -10.13 10.87
N ILE A 167 -17.62 -10.34 12.19
CA ILE A 167 -17.88 -9.26 13.16
C ILE A 167 -16.74 -8.23 13.09
N GLY A 168 -15.49 -8.68 13.12
CA GLY A 168 -14.34 -7.79 13.00
C GLY A 168 -14.29 -7.03 11.67
N ALA A 169 -14.75 -7.64 10.57
CA ALA A 169 -14.88 -6.95 9.28
C ALA A 169 -15.87 -5.79 9.33
N VAL A 170 -17.05 -6.00 9.96
CA VAL A 170 -18.09 -4.97 10.08
C VAL A 170 -17.62 -3.84 10.99
N GLU A 171 -17.04 -4.16 12.15
CA GLU A 171 -16.53 -3.18 13.12
C GLU A 171 -15.40 -2.33 12.52
N LEU A 172 -14.44 -2.96 11.85
CA LEU A 172 -13.35 -2.26 11.18
C LEU A 172 -13.88 -1.32 10.09
N ASN A 173 -14.77 -1.78 9.23
CA ASN A 173 -15.30 -0.97 8.13
C ASN A 173 -16.13 0.22 8.65
N GLY A 174 -16.93 0.01 9.71
CA GLY A 174 -17.63 1.06 10.41
C GLY A 174 -16.68 2.11 10.97
N TRP A 175 -15.65 1.69 11.69
CA TRP A 175 -14.64 2.59 12.24
C TRP A 175 -13.86 3.35 11.16
N LEU A 176 -13.45 2.68 10.07
CA LEU A 176 -12.77 3.32 8.94
C LEU A 176 -13.63 4.46 8.37
N LYS A 177 -14.92 4.20 8.13
CA LYS A 177 -15.86 5.19 7.64
C LYS A 177 -16.00 6.38 8.59
N ASP A 178 -16.15 6.14 9.89
CA ASP A 178 -16.32 7.18 10.90
C ASP A 178 -15.07 8.05 11.07
N ASN A 179 -13.90 7.48 10.80
CA ASN A 179 -12.62 8.17 10.90
C ASN A 179 -12.13 8.79 9.57
N GLY A 180 -12.98 8.85 8.53
CA GLY A 180 -12.68 9.53 7.27
C GLY A 180 -11.89 8.71 6.27
N PHE A 181 -11.71 7.41 6.52
CA PHE A 181 -11.28 6.44 5.53
C PHE A 181 -12.47 5.99 4.68
N GLY A 182 -12.24 5.57 3.45
CA GLY A 182 -13.29 4.97 2.66
C GLY A 182 -13.62 3.54 3.11
N GLU A 183 -14.77 3.04 2.68
CA GLU A 183 -15.12 1.64 2.88
C GLU A 183 -14.21 0.72 2.07
N VAL A 184 -13.79 -0.38 2.66
CA VAL A 184 -13.06 -1.46 1.99
C VAL A 184 -14.06 -2.46 1.42
N ASP A 185 -13.87 -2.88 0.17
CA ASP A 185 -14.70 -3.90 -0.46
C ASP A 185 -14.73 -5.19 0.39
N ALA A 186 -15.91 -5.80 0.52
CA ALA A 186 -16.10 -6.95 1.40
C ALA A 186 -15.21 -8.16 1.02
N LYS A 187 -14.93 -8.39 -0.27
CA LYS A 187 -14.07 -9.50 -0.71
C LYS A 187 -12.61 -9.22 -0.38
N VAL A 188 -12.19 -7.96 -0.52
CA VAL A 188 -10.85 -7.52 -0.14
C VAL A 188 -10.66 -7.62 1.37
N MET A 189 -11.65 -7.15 2.13
CA MET A 189 -11.66 -7.25 3.59
C MET A 189 -11.54 -8.71 4.05
N LYS A 190 -12.39 -9.58 3.49
CA LYS A 190 -12.38 -11.01 3.78
C LYS A 190 -11.01 -11.66 3.51
N HIS A 191 -10.37 -11.33 2.38
CA HIS A 191 -9.06 -11.87 2.03
C HIS A 191 -8.02 -11.58 3.12
N TYR A 192 -7.92 -10.34 3.59
CA TYR A 192 -6.93 -9.98 4.60
C TYR A 192 -7.25 -10.54 6.00
N ILE A 193 -8.54 -10.61 6.36
CA ILE A 193 -8.96 -11.18 7.64
C ILE A 193 -8.67 -12.69 7.67
N GLU A 194 -8.99 -13.43 6.60
CA GLU A 194 -8.71 -14.87 6.49
C GLU A 194 -7.21 -15.20 6.50
N ASN A 195 -6.37 -14.26 6.06
CA ASN A 195 -4.90 -14.36 6.13
C ASN A 195 -4.32 -13.69 7.40
N SER A 196 -5.15 -13.36 8.37
CA SER A 196 -4.73 -12.81 9.67
C SER A 196 -3.88 -11.54 9.60
N TYR A 197 -4.08 -10.68 8.60
CA TYR A 197 -3.36 -9.42 8.45
C TYR A 197 -3.75 -8.39 9.52
N TYR A 198 -2.82 -7.48 9.81
CA TYR A 198 -3.09 -6.23 10.51
C TYR A 198 -3.42 -5.13 9.50
N TRP A 199 -4.20 -4.16 9.95
CA TRP A 199 -4.62 -3.01 9.15
C TRP A 199 -3.99 -1.75 9.72
N LEU A 200 -3.18 -1.06 8.95
CA LEU A 200 -2.64 0.22 9.34
C LEU A 200 -3.49 1.31 8.70
N ALA A 201 -4.29 1.98 9.51
CA ALA A 201 -5.04 3.16 9.09
C ALA A 201 -4.13 4.38 9.25
N VAL A 202 -3.59 4.87 8.13
CA VAL A 202 -2.58 5.93 8.08
C VAL A 202 -3.23 7.24 7.70
N LYS A 203 -3.01 8.29 8.50
CA LYS A 203 -3.39 9.68 8.19
C LYS A 203 -2.14 10.54 8.08
N LEU A 204 -2.04 11.28 6.99
CA LEU A 204 -1.12 12.41 6.85
C LEU A 204 -1.90 13.68 7.13
N HIS A 205 -1.39 14.54 8.04
CA HIS A 205 -2.02 15.81 8.35
C HIS A 205 -1.00 16.95 8.30
N ARG A 206 -1.39 18.07 7.67
CA ARG A 206 -0.62 19.32 7.65
C ARG A 206 -1.56 20.51 7.80
N ASP A 207 -1.34 21.32 8.81
CA ASP A 207 -2.16 22.52 9.09
C ASP A 207 -2.10 23.55 7.94
N GLU A 208 -0.94 23.71 7.31
CA GLU A 208 -0.74 24.58 6.15
C GLU A 208 -1.43 24.08 4.87
N GLY A 209 -1.95 22.84 4.89
CA GLY A 209 -2.56 22.18 3.76
C GLY A 209 -1.58 21.32 2.95
N LEU A 210 -2.15 20.48 2.09
CA LEU A 210 -1.44 19.58 1.19
C LEU A 210 -1.39 20.15 -0.24
N PRO A 211 -0.32 19.93 -1.00
CA PRO A 211 -0.18 20.45 -2.36
C PRO A 211 -1.15 19.80 -3.34
N GLN A 212 -1.38 20.45 -4.48
CA GLN A 212 -2.23 19.92 -5.55
C GLN A 212 -1.66 18.63 -6.16
N ASN A 213 -0.36 18.59 -6.37
CA ASN A 213 0.36 17.41 -6.82
C ASN A 213 1.36 17.07 -5.71
N GLY A 214 1.17 15.94 -5.05
CA GLY A 214 1.97 15.60 -3.89
C GLY A 214 2.61 14.23 -3.99
N GLU A 215 3.89 14.17 -3.67
CA GLU A 215 4.52 12.98 -3.17
C GLU A 215 4.61 13.14 -1.66
N VAL A 216 4.03 12.21 -0.91
CA VAL A 216 4.17 12.20 0.55
C VAL A 216 5.60 11.81 0.93
N LYS A 217 6.04 12.15 2.14
CA LYS A 217 7.30 11.60 2.65
C LYS A 217 7.19 10.07 2.68
N PRO A 218 8.27 9.33 2.39
CA PRO A 218 8.20 7.88 2.46
C PRO A 218 7.93 7.42 3.89
N LEU A 219 6.96 6.50 4.07
CA LEU A 219 6.67 5.85 5.34
C LEU A 219 7.37 4.50 5.39
N GLN A 220 8.22 4.27 6.39
CA GLN A 220 8.90 3.02 6.70
C GLN A 220 8.11 2.25 7.75
N ILE A 221 7.92 0.96 7.52
CA ILE A 221 7.17 0.04 8.37
C ILE A 221 7.94 -1.27 8.44
N GLY A 222 8.37 -1.69 9.63
CA GLY A 222 9.10 -2.94 9.85
C GLY A 222 8.19 -4.00 10.48
N PHE A 223 8.18 -5.22 9.93
CA PHE A 223 7.40 -6.35 10.43
C PHE A 223 8.02 -7.69 10.04
N ASP A 224 7.70 -8.72 10.82
CA ASP A 224 8.14 -10.07 10.51
C ASP A 224 7.24 -10.71 9.44
N THR A 225 7.82 -11.45 8.48
CA THR A 225 7.11 -12.16 7.42
C THR A 225 7.98 -13.25 6.82
N ASP A 226 7.37 -14.35 6.37
CA ASP A 226 8.07 -15.50 5.78
C ASP A 226 8.65 -15.23 4.38
N LYS A 227 8.22 -14.15 3.73
CA LYS A 227 8.66 -13.75 2.38
C LYS A 227 8.42 -12.26 2.16
N PRO A 228 9.20 -11.61 1.30
CA PRO A 228 8.93 -10.24 0.92
C PRO A 228 7.54 -10.08 0.31
N VAL A 229 6.78 -9.07 0.76
CA VAL A 229 5.42 -8.82 0.32
C VAL A 229 5.13 -7.32 0.17
N TYR A 230 4.49 -6.96 -0.93
CA TYR A 230 4.00 -5.59 -1.14
C TYR A 230 2.47 -5.57 -1.14
N PRO A 231 1.83 -4.85 -0.20
CA PRO A 231 0.37 -4.85 -0.04
C PRO A 231 -0.30 -4.12 -1.20
N MET A 232 -0.85 -4.87 -2.13
CA MET A 232 -1.44 -4.32 -3.35
C MET A 232 -2.92 -4.66 -3.53
N LYS A 233 -3.39 -5.80 -2.99
CA LYS A 233 -4.77 -6.26 -3.17
C LYS A 233 -5.81 -5.29 -2.61
N ILE A 234 -5.42 -4.49 -1.62
CA ILE A 234 -6.26 -3.40 -1.08
C ILE A 234 -6.74 -2.41 -2.16
N ASN A 235 -6.02 -2.32 -3.28
CA ASN A 235 -6.34 -1.46 -4.41
C ASN A 235 -7.23 -2.14 -5.48
N GLN A 236 -7.63 -3.39 -5.29
CA GLN A 236 -8.43 -4.14 -6.27
C GLN A 236 -9.72 -3.38 -6.64
N GLY A 237 -10.00 -3.27 -7.94
CA GLY A 237 -11.19 -2.58 -8.45
C GLY A 237 -11.10 -1.04 -8.48
N ARG A 238 -9.96 -0.44 -8.15
CA ARG A 238 -9.78 1.02 -8.06
C ARG A 238 -9.04 1.66 -9.24
N GLY A 239 -9.06 1.06 -10.41
CA GLY A 239 -8.35 1.55 -11.59
C GLY A 239 -6.93 1.01 -11.70
N SER A 240 -6.03 1.74 -12.33
CA SER A 240 -4.62 1.39 -12.50
C SER A 240 -3.73 2.58 -12.18
N PHE A 241 -2.53 2.34 -11.67
CA PHE A 241 -1.53 3.39 -11.42
C PHE A 241 -0.12 2.88 -11.72
N ASP A 242 0.80 3.83 -11.90
CA ASP A 242 2.21 3.52 -12.13
C ASP A 242 2.81 2.92 -10.87
N LEU A 243 3.50 1.79 -11.03
CA LEU A 243 4.14 1.09 -9.91
C LEU A 243 5.62 0.89 -10.19
N GLU A 244 6.44 1.27 -9.22
CA GLU A 244 7.88 1.06 -9.23
C GLU A 244 8.33 0.54 -7.88
N LEU A 245 8.89 -0.69 -7.85
CA LEU A 245 9.30 -1.36 -6.63
C LEU A 245 10.75 -1.76 -6.68
N TRP A 246 11.48 -1.51 -5.59
CA TRP A 246 12.79 -2.09 -5.33
C TRP A 246 12.68 -3.17 -4.27
N VAL A 247 13.32 -4.29 -4.51
CA VAL A 247 13.47 -5.37 -3.53
C VAL A 247 14.96 -5.64 -3.34
N ILE A 248 15.44 -5.44 -2.13
CA ILE A 248 16.81 -5.72 -1.73
C ILE A 248 16.77 -6.82 -0.67
N SER A 249 17.39 -7.95 -0.96
CA SER A 249 17.34 -9.13 -0.12
C SER A 249 18.71 -9.78 0.00
N ALA A 250 18.98 -10.42 1.14
CA ALA A 250 20.13 -11.31 1.30
C ALA A 250 19.97 -12.59 0.46
N ASP A 251 18.73 -12.99 0.17
CA ASP A 251 18.41 -14.17 -0.65
C ASP A 251 17.97 -13.79 -2.07
N GLU A 252 18.30 -14.63 -3.04
CA GLU A 252 17.91 -14.42 -4.43
C GLU A 252 16.41 -14.61 -4.63
N ILE A 253 15.72 -13.60 -5.18
CA ILE A 253 14.28 -13.67 -5.51
C ILE A 253 14.06 -14.56 -6.74
N ASP A 254 13.03 -15.40 -6.70
CA ASP A 254 12.53 -16.14 -7.86
C ASP A 254 11.74 -15.20 -8.79
N THR A 255 12.46 -14.53 -9.69
CA THR A 255 11.86 -13.55 -10.60
C THR A 255 10.87 -14.17 -11.57
N GLU A 256 10.99 -15.45 -11.92
CA GLU A 256 10.06 -16.11 -12.82
C GLU A 256 8.70 -16.31 -12.15
N LYS A 257 8.66 -16.70 -10.87
CA LYS A 257 7.43 -16.76 -10.09
C LYS A 257 6.83 -15.39 -9.88
N THR A 258 7.64 -14.38 -9.61
CA THR A 258 7.18 -13.00 -9.49
C THR A 258 6.58 -12.50 -10.80
N LYS A 259 7.19 -12.76 -11.96
CA LYS A 259 6.66 -12.42 -13.29
C LYS A 259 5.39 -13.21 -13.64
N ALA A 260 5.30 -14.48 -13.21
CA ALA A 260 4.15 -15.35 -13.47
C ALA A 260 2.84 -14.80 -12.85
N GLN A 261 2.90 -13.83 -11.93
CA GLN A 261 1.74 -13.09 -11.46
C GLN A 261 1.14 -12.18 -12.57
N GLY A 262 1.87 -11.96 -13.69
CA GLY A 262 1.42 -11.16 -14.83
C GLY A 262 1.28 -9.66 -14.56
N LEU A 263 1.67 -9.20 -13.38
CA LEU A 263 1.45 -7.84 -12.89
C LEU A 263 2.72 -7.00 -12.86
N LEU A 264 3.88 -7.68 -12.83
CA LEU A 264 5.18 -7.03 -12.74
C LEU A 264 6.06 -7.38 -13.93
N THR A 265 6.88 -6.44 -14.33
CA THR A 265 7.92 -6.62 -15.34
C THR A 265 9.21 -5.95 -14.88
N VAL A 266 10.33 -6.43 -15.42
CA VAL A 266 11.61 -5.73 -15.35
C VAL A 266 11.82 -5.08 -16.71
N LYS A 267 11.97 -3.75 -16.76
CA LYS A 267 12.26 -3.07 -18.03
C LYS A 267 13.59 -3.54 -18.59
N GLN A 268 13.51 -4.26 -19.70
CA GLN A 268 14.65 -4.63 -20.51
C GLN A 268 14.60 -3.88 -21.83
N LYS A 269 15.16 -2.66 -21.88
CA LYS A 269 15.43 -2.03 -23.20
C LYS A 269 16.56 -2.77 -23.93
N ASP A 270 17.50 -3.32 -23.19
CA ASP A 270 18.58 -4.20 -23.67
C ASP A 270 18.87 -5.22 -22.57
N PRO A 271 18.77 -6.54 -22.83
CA PRO A 271 19.08 -7.58 -21.84
C PRO A 271 20.51 -7.47 -21.27
N ALA A 272 21.45 -6.88 -22.00
CA ALA A 272 22.80 -6.64 -21.55
C ALA A 272 22.93 -5.44 -20.58
N MET A 273 21.99 -4.49 -20.63
CA MET A 273 22.03 -3.26 -19.80
C MET A 273 21.21 -3.36 -18.52
N TYR A 274 20.15 -4.16 -18.51
CA TYR A 274 19.31 -4.36 -17.33
C TYR A 274 19.51 -5.79 -16.83
N GLN A 275 20.50 -5.99 -15.97
CA GLN A 275 20.56 -7.22 -15.20
C GLN A 275 19.38 -7.22 -14.23
N ALA A 276 18.40 -8.07 -14.47
CA ALA A 276 17.24 -8.28 -13.63
C ALA A 276 17.65 -8.67 -12.20
N ASN A 277 18.81 -9.27 -12.04
CA ASN A 277 19.38 -9.70 -10.79
C ASN A 277 20.72 -8.99 -10.62
N ARG A 278 20.70 -7.84 -9.99
CA ARG A 278 21.95 -7.17 -9.65
C ARG A 278 22.43 -7.71 -8.32
N LYS A 279 23.36 -8.67 -8.39
CA LYS A 279 24.17 -9.01 -7.24
C LYS A 279 25.03 -7.80 -6.87
N THR A 280 24.99 -7.39 -5.62
CA THR A 280 25.68 -6.21 -5.11
C THR A 280 26.22 -6.48 -3.71
N GLU A 281 26.98 -5.58 -3.17
CA GLU A 281 27.50 -5.60 -1.81
C GLU A 281 26.84 -4.48 -1.00
N TYR A 282 26.67 -4.71 0.30
CA TYR A 282 26.14 -3.70 1.21
C TYR A 282 26.87 -2.35 1.10
N ALA A 283 28.20 -2.39 1.02
CA ALA A 283 29.03 -1.20 0.91
C ALA A 283 28.68 -0.28 -0.27
N ARG A 284 28.14 -0.87 -1.37
CA ARG A 284 27.79 -0.16 -2.60
C ARG A 284 26.39 0.44 -2.59
N LEU A 285 25.54 0.07 -1.63
CA LEU A 285 24.20 0.63 -1.52
C LEU A 285 24.28 2.16 -1.27
N PRO A 286 23.28 2.93 -1.75
CA PRO A 286 23.15 4.33 -1.42
C PRO A 286 23.14 4.54 0.10
N LYS A 287 23.72 5.64 0.57
CA LYS A 287 23.79 5.93 2.01
C LYS A 287 22.41 5.87 2.67
N VAL A 288 21.39 6.46 2.04
CA VAL A 288 20.01 6.46 2.55
C VAL A 288 19.41 5.07 2.71
N VAL A 289 19.80 4.09 1.88
CA VAL A 289 19.40 2.68 2.01
C VAL A 289 20.16 1.99 3.15
N LYS A 290 21.45 2.29 3.30
CA LYS A 290 22.25 1.78 4.43
C LYS A 290 21.74 2.31 5.76
N ASP A 291 21.41 3.60 5.82
CA ASP A 291 20.85 4.21 7.04
C ASP A 291 19.53 3.51 7.46
N LEU A 292 18.67 3.11 6.50
CA LEU A 292 17.48 2.30 6.77
C LEU A 292 17.86 0.92 7.34
N ALA A 293 18.72 0.17 6.64
CA ALA A 293 19.14 -1.15 7.07
C ALA A 293 19.91 -1.12 8.40
N ASP A 294 20.66 -0.04 8.68
CA ASP A 294 21.39 0.14 9.95
C ASP A 294 20.48 0.48 11.12
N SER A 295 19.30 1.02 10.83
CA SER A 295 18.32 1.40 11.85
C SER A 295 17.56 0.22 12.45
N ASP A 296 17.67 -0.99 11.86
CA ASP A 296 17.07 -2.22 12.36
C ASP A 296 18.10 -3.34 12.50
N ALA A 297 18.18 -3.90 13.72
CA ALA A 297 19.09 -5.00 14.03
C ALA A 297 18.70 -6.33 13.35
N LYS A 298 17.43 -6.52 12.98
CA LYS A 298 16.94 -7.72 12.29
C LYS A 298 17.45 -7.81 10.85
N LEU A 299 17.83 -6.68 10.25
CA LEU A 299 18.42 -6.64 8.90
C LEU A 299 19.95 -6.86 8.86
N LYS A 300 20.55 -7.34 9.93
CA LYS A 300 22.03 -7.52 10.04
C LYS A 300 22.62 -8.39 8.93
N LYS A 301 21.91 -9.43 8.48
CA LYS A 301 22.40 -10.36 7.43
C LYS A 301 22.56 -9.66 6.08
N LEU A 302 21.88 -8.55 5.82
CA LEU A 302 22.14 -7.72 4.63
C LEU A 302 23.58 -7.19 4.59
N LYS A 303 24.28 -7.16 5.74
CA LYS A 303 25.66 -6.65 5.86
C LYS A 303 26.72 -7.75 5.72
N GLU A 304 26.31 -9.02 5.76
CA GLU A 304 27.21 -10.17 5.93
C GLU A 304 27.61 -10.87 4.63
N GLY A 305 27.11 -10.41 3.47
CA GLY A 305 27.42 -11.10 2.22
C GLY A 305 26.97 -10.35 0.97
N ASP A 306 26.75 -11.15 -0.05
CA ASP A 306 26.18 -10.65 -1.29
C ASP A 306 24.69 -10.31 -1.11
N LEU A 307 24.26 -9.26 -1.76
CA LEU A 307 22.88 -8.83 -1.81
C LEU A 307 22.33 -8.95 -3.23
N TYR A 308 21.04 -9.10 -3.31
CA TYR A 308 20.29 -9.07 -4.56
C TYR A 308 19.40 -7.82 -4.57
N CYS A 309 19.55 -6.99 -5.60
CA CYS A 309 18.77 -5.77 -5.78
C CYS A 309 17.97 -5.87 -7.07
N TYR A 310 16.66 -5.85 -6.96
CA TYR A 310 15.73 -5.93 -8.08
C TYR A 310 14.95 -4.61 -8.20
N ARG A 311 14.62 -4.25 -9.44
CA ARG A 311 13.72 -3.13 -9.73
C ARG A 311 12.60 -3.63 -10.63
N PHE A 312 11.38 -3.59 -10.13
CA PHE A 312 10.17 -4.04 -10.81
C PHE A 312 9.29 -2.84 -11.18
N PHE A 313 8.56 -3.00 -12.27
CA PHE A 313 7.58 -2.04 -12.76
C PHE A 313 6.25 -2.74 -12.99
N GLY A 314 5.14 -1.98 -13.06
CA GLY A 314 3.88 -2.53 -13.54
C GLY A 314 4.01 -3.07 -14.97
N ALA A 315 3.37 -4.22 -15.25
CA ALA A 315 3.47 -4.89 -16.55
C ALA A 315 2.56 -4.31 -17.63
N GLY A 316 1.64 -3.39 -17.27
CA GLY A 316 0.72 -2.74 -18.20
C GLY A 316 1.35 -1.61 -19.02
N MET A 317 0.53 -0.93 -19.82
CA MET A 317 0.96 0.27 -20.55
C MET A 317 1.41 1.36 -19.57
N ASP A 318 2.47 2.06 -19.92
CA ASP A 318 3.07 3.14 -19.10
C ASP A 318 3.45 2.70 -17.68
N ASP A 319 3.92 1.44 -17.52
CA ASP A 319 4.34 0.85 -16.24
C ASP A 319 3.21 0.69 -15.21
N LYS A 320 1.97 0.67 -15.65
CA LYS A 320 0.81 0.52 -14.78
C LYS A 320 0.55 -0.93 -14.39
N VAL A 321 0.10 -1.10 -13.16
CA VAL A 321 -0.41 -2.38 -12.66
C VAL A 321 -1.89 -2.53 -13.05
N ASP A 322 -2.25 -3.68 -13.63
CA ASP A 322 -3.65 -4.05 -13.88
C ASP A 322 -4.29 -4.58 -12.60
N LEU A 323 -4.92 -3.69 -11.85
CA LEU A 323 -5.53 -4.02 -10.55
C LEU A 323 -6.73 -4.97 -10.65
N ALA A 324 -7.31 -5.14 -11.83
CA ALA A 324 -8.41 -6.09 -12.03
C ALA A 324 -7.94 -7.55 -11.95
N LYS A 325 -6.66 -7.79 -12.21
CA LYS A 325 -6.05 -9.13 -12.16
C LYS A 325 -5.45 -9.50 -10.81
N LEU A 326 -5.53 -8.61 -9.80
CA LEU A 326 -4.97 -8.87 -8.49
C LEU A 326 -5.76 -9.97 -7.75
N GLU A 327 -5.17 -11.13 -7.57
CA GLU A 327 -5.72 -12.21 -6.74
C GLU A 327 -5.19 -12.17 -5.30
N SER A 328 -3.98 -11.65 -5.11
CA SER A 328 -3.29 -11.51 -3.81
C SER A 328 -2.38 -10.29 -3.81
N ASP A 329 -1.72 -10.02 -2.68
CA ASP A 329 -0.60 -9.09 -2.64
C ASP A 329 0.56 -9.54 -3.53
N LEU A 330 1.44 -8.60 -3.89
CA LEU A 330 2.64 -8.93 -4.66
C LEU A 330 3.66 -9.59 -3.75
N GLY A 331 3.85 -10.89 -3.91
CA GLY A 331 4.84 -11.68 -3.18
C GLY A 331 6.12 -11.85 -3.98
N PHE A 332 7.25 -11.86 -3.29
CA PHE A 332 8.58 -12.04 -3.88
C PHE A 332 9.28 -13.27 -3.27
N PRO A 333 8.86 -14.50 -3.64
CA PRO A 333 9.42 -15.71 -3.07
C PRO A 333 10.94 -15.79 -3.35
N THR A 334 11.71 -16.23 -2.34
CA THR A 334 13.14 -16.46 -2.52
C THR A 334 13.39 -17.86 -3.07
N LYS A 335 14.51 -18.07 -3.77
CA LYS A 335 14.88 -19.39 -4.28
C LYS A 335 15.18 -20.38 -3.16
N SER A 336 15.75 -19.91 -2.05
CA SER A 336 16.01 -20.72 -0.85
C SER A 336 14.72 -21.24 -0.21
N SER A 337 13.73 -20.39 0.00
CA SER A 337 12.44 -20.79 0.58
C SER A 337 11.69 -21.83 -0.25
N GLU A 338 11.93 -21.88 -1.56
CA GLU A 338 11.31 -22.84 -2.47
C GLU A 338 12.03 -24.20 -2.48
N LEU A 339 13.34 -24.22 -2.30
CA LEU A 339 14.10 -25.46 -2.17
C LEU A 339 13.65 -26.22 -0.92
N MET A 340 13.52 -25.54 0.21
CA MET A 340 13.04 -26.15 1.47
C MET A 340 11.63 -26.70 1.36
N LYS A 341 10.68 -26.00 0.71
CA LYS A 341 9.34 -26.53 0.45
C LYS A 341 9.32 -27.80 -0.42
N LYS A 342 10.35 -28.05 -1.22
CA LYS A 342 10.51 -29.26 -2.04
C LYS A 342 11.14 -30.41 -1.25
N GLU A 343 11.99 -30.13 -0.30
CA GLU A 343 12.62 -31.15 0.57
C GLU A 343 11.69 -31.65 1.68
N MET A 344 10.69 -30.85 2.06
CA MET A 344 9.67 -31.20 3.06
C MET A 344 8.45 -31.95 2.48
N LYS A 345 8.39 -32.18 1.18
CA LYS A 345 7.35 -33.00 0.48
C LYS A 345 7.92 -34.32 0.02
#